data_f7e943dda6b1a41c812138cbf0689d2d
#
_entry.id   f7e943dda6b1a41c812138cbf0689d2d
#
_cell.length_a   1.000
_cell.length_b   1.000
_cell.length_c   1.000
_cell.angle_alpha   90.00
_cell.angle_beta   90.00
_cell.angle_gamma   90.00
#
_symmetry.space_group_name_H-M   'P 1'
#
loop_
_entity.id
_entity.type
_entity.pdbx_description
1 polymer ?
#
loop_
_entity_poly.entity_id
_entity_poly.type
_entity_poly.pdbx_seq_one_letter_code
_entity_poly.pdbx_strand_id
1 'polypeptide(L)'
;MTGSYDPELNLLYWGTGNPNPDYWGHSREGDNLYTNSMVAIDARTGTLKWHYQFTPHDTHDWDANQVPVLANLMIAGTPRQVVMLANRNGFFYLLDRRDGTLLLARPFTDTTWAHEIGRDGRPIVLNDGTKDCVPDQWGGTNFNPPSFDASLGLFFVNARETCAVFVPQPPSNTPGKQNFGGVVRVDREKAFGALRAIDPTTGERRWEFRLTSPAMAGVLSTASGLVFAGDNEGNFMAFDSRTGANLWRYSTGTPIWGAAPMTFMLDGRQHVVIASGTTLLSFALPE
;
A
#
# COMPACT_ATOMS: atom_id res chain seq x y z
N MET A 1 -11.01 6.24 0.19
CA MET A 1 -10.34 4.93 0.23
C MET A 1 -11.31 3.88 -0.24
N THR A 2 -10.85 2.88 -0.96
CA THR A 2 -11.71 1.97 -1.71
C THR A 2 -11.48 0.55 -1.21
N GLY A 3 -12.56 -0.13 -0.84
CA GLY A 3 -12.54 -1.56 -0.58
C GLY A 3 -12.65 -2.38 -1.87
N SER A 4 -12.60 -3.69 -1.75
CA SER A 4 -12.76 -4.62 -2.87
C SER A 4 -13.89 -5.60 -2.58
N TYR A 5 -14.74 -5.83 -3.59
CA TYR A 5 -15.85 -6.77 -3.51
C TYR A 5 -15.54 -8.07 -4.24
N ASP A 6 -15.79 -9.19 -3.58
CA ASP A 6 -15.70 -10.53 -4.14
C ASP A 6 -17.10 -11.08 -4.43
N PRO A 7 -17.51 -11.18 -5.70
CA PRO A 7 -18.82 -11.72 -6.05
C PRO A 7 -18.96 -13.24 -5.81
N GLU A 8 -17.84 -13.99 -5.78
CA GLU A 8 -17.86 -15.43 -5.56
C GLU A 8 -18.16 -15.77 -4.09
N LEU A 9 -17.54 -15.03 -3.18
CA LEU A 9 -17.71 -15.22 -1.73
C LEU A 9 -18.76 -14.29 -1.13
N ASN A 10 -19.25 -13.31 -1.90
CA ASN A 10 -20.11 -12.22 -1.44
C ASN A 10 -19.51 -11.45 -0.24
N LEU A 11 -18.20 -11.19 -0.30
CA LEU A 11 -17.47 -10.49 0.73
C LEU A 11 -16.97 -9.13 0.25
N LEU A 12 -17.07 -8.15 1.12
CA LEU A 12 -16.44 -6.84 0.97
C LEU A 12 -15.21 -6.79 1.89
N TYR A 13 -14.03 -6.56 1.31
CA TYR A 13 -12.78 -6.34 2.07
C TYR A 13 -12.54 -4.85 2.21
N TRP A 14 -12.31 -4.41 3.45
CA TRP A 14 -12.13 -3.01 3.77
C TRP A 14 -11.02 -2.80 4.79
N GLY A 15 -10.18 -1.79 4.58
CA GLY A 15 -9.12 -1.42 5.52
C GLY A 15 -9.62 -0.44 6.57
N THR A 16 -9.16 -0.59 7.80
CA THR A 16 -9.47 0.32 8.92
C THR A 16 -8.28 1.23 9.23
N GLY A 17 -8.56 2.38 9.83
CA GLY A 17 -7.56 3.35 10.25
C GLY A 17 -6.82 2.98 11.53
N ASN A 18 -5.83 3.80 11.87
CA ASN A 18 -5.06 3.70 13.11
C ASN A 18 -5.90 4.05 14.36
N PRO A 19 -5.45 3.67 15.58
CA PRO A 19 -6.08 4.11 16.80
C PRO A 19 -5.65 5.53 17.20
N ASN A 20 -6.48 6.23 17.96
CA ASN A 20 -6.19 7.57 18.47
C ASN A 20 -6.01 7.57 20.00
N PRO A 21 -5.05 8.31 20.58
CA PRO A 21 -4.03 9.18 19.93
C PRO A 21 -3.00 8.37 19.15
N ASP A 22 -2.56 8.90 17.99
CA ASP A 22 -1.78 8.15 17.00
C ASP A 22 -0.45 7.63 17.55
N TYR A 23 0.30 8.51 18.26
CA TYR A 23 1.66 8.20 18.75
C TYR A 23 1.74 7.88 20.24
N TRP A 24 0.63 8.01 21.01
CA TRP A 24 0.57 7.77 22.45
C TRP A 24 -0.25 6.52 22.79
N GLY A 25 0.41 5.36 22.80
CA GLY A 25 -0.23 4.07 23.09
C GLY A 25 -0.63 3.87 24.56
N HIS A 26 -0.01 4.57 25.52
CA HIS A 26 -0.22 4.35 26.97
C HIS A 26 -1.64 4.58 27.47
N SER A 27 -2.48 5.29 26.73
CA SER A 27 -3.88 5.55 27.10
C SER A 27 -4.86 4.53 26.52
N ARG A 28 -4.39 3.55 25.75
CA ARG A 28 -5.21 2.56 25.05
C ARG A 28 -4.55 1.18 25.07
N GLU A 29 -4.77 0.45 26.16
CA GLU A 29 -4.20 -0.88 26.34
C GLU A 29 -4.70 -1.90 25.32
N GLY A 30 -3.93 -3.00 25.13
CA GLY A 30 -4.25 -4.10 24.24
C GLY A 30 -4.00 -3.77 22.75
N ASP A 31 -4.51 -4.61 21.88
CA ASP A 31 -4.27 -4.57 20.44
C ASP A 31 -5.05 -3.46 19.71
N ASN A 32 -6.03 -2.87 20.37
CA ASN A 32 -6.93 -1.85 19.80
C ASN A 32 -7.74 -2.34 18.60
N LEU A 33 -8.28 -3.56 18.67
CA LEU A 33 -9.12 -4.11 17.61
C LEU A 33 -10.39 -3.23 17.40
N TYR A 34 -10.76 -2.96 16.16
CA TYR A 34 -10.23 -3.47 14.88
C TYR A 34 -9.46 -2.39 14.10
N THR A 35 -8.60 -1.63 14.74
CA THR A 35 -7.74 -0.67 14.05
C THR A 35 -6.64 -1.39 13.26
N ASN A 36 -6.07 -0.72 12.25
CA ASN A 36 -4.97 -1.21 11.41
C ASN A 36 -5.24 -2.61 10.83
N SER A 37 -6.48 -2.87 10.46
CA SER A 37 -6.95 -4.20 10.06
C SER A 37 -7.56 -4.18 8.66
N MET A 38 -7.53 -5.34 8.02
CA MET A 38 -8.49 -5.66 6.96
C MET A 38 -9.67 -6.39 7.60
N VAL A 39 -10.87 -5.94 7.31
CA VAL A 39 -12.12 -6.60 7.70
C VAL A 39 -12.81 -7.17 6.47
N ALA A 40 -13.30 -8.39 6.56
CA ALA A 40 -14.16 -9.01 5.55
C ALA A 40 -15.58 -9.04 6.03
N ILE A 41 -16.46 -8.41 5.28
CA ILE A 41 -17.87 -8.20 5.65
C ILE A 41 -18.75 -8.89 4.61
N ASP A 42 -19.72 -9.66 5.08
CA ASP A 42 -20.78 -10.20 4.21
C ASP A 42 -21.57 -9.03 3.60
N ALA A 43 -21.51 -8.89 2.28
CA ALA A 43 -22.09 -7.74 1.58
C ALA A 43 -23.62 -7.67 1.66
N ARG A 44 -24.30 -8.80 1.95
CA ARG A 44 -25.76 -8.85 2.09
C ARG A 44 -26.23 -8.51 3.48
N THR A 45 -25.47 -8.93 4.51
CA THR A 45 -25.92 -8.83 5.92
C THR A 45 -25.19 -7.75 6.72
N GLY A 46 -24.05 -7.25 6.24
CA GLY A 46 -23.15 -6.37 6.98
C GLY A 46 -22.39 -7.07 8.10
N THR A 47 -22.45 -8.41 8.18
CA THR A 47 -21.81 -9.17 9.27
C THR A 47 -20.33 -9.32 9.03
N LEU A 48 -19.51 -9.02 10.02
CA LEU A 48 -18.08 -9.31 10.02
C LEU A 48 -17.86 -10.83 9.97
N LYS A 49 -17.14 -11.31 8.96
CA LYS A 49 -16.77 -12.73 8.79
C LYS A 49 -15.40 -13.03 9.37
N TRP A 50 -14.42 -12.20 9.07
CA TRP A 50 -13.07 -12.30 9.61
C TRP A 50 -12.37 -10.94 9.58
N HIS A 51 -11.28 -10.84 10.31
CA HIS A 51 -10.36 -9.72 10.25
C HIS A 51 -8.92 -10.21 10.33
N TYR A 52 -8.00 -9.40 9.82
CA TYR A 52 -6.56 -9.56 9.99
C TYR A 52 -5.97 -8.22 10.39
N GLN A 53 -5.33 -8.15 11.56
CA GLN A 53 -4.71 -6.92 12.07
C GLN A 53 -3.24 -6.88 11.69
N PHE A 54 -2.83 -5.89 10.90
CA PHE A 54 -1.46 -5.74 10.39
C PHE A 54 -0.50 -5.17 11.42
N THR A 55 -0.96 -4.22 12.23
CA THR A 55 -0.16 -3.52 13.23
C THR A 55 -0.95 -3.43 14.54
N PRO A 56 -0.86 -4.46 15.42
CA PRO A 56 -1.45 -4.41 16.75
C PRO A 56 -0.84 -3.27 17.58
N HIS A 57 -1.66 -2.56 18.34
CA HIS A 57 -1.25 -1.45 19.22
C HIS A 57 -0.39 -0.39 18.49
N ASP A 58 -0.79 -0.01 17.29
CA ASP A 58 -0.03 0.91 16.45
C ASP A 58 0.22 2.26 17.14
N THR A 59 1.46 2.75 17.05
CA THR A 59 1.91 4.06 17.53
C THR A 59 2.63 4.86 16.43
N HIS A 60 2.33 4.57 15.16
CA HIS A 60 3.02 5.12 13.99
C HIS A 60 2.08 5.80 12.99
N ASP A 61 0.75 5.71 13.20
CA ASP A 61 -0.25 6.20 12.25
C ASP A 61 -0.24 5.38 10.94
N TRP A 62 -0.12 4.04 11.06
CA TRP A 62 -0.08 3.15 9.89
C TRP A 62 -1.44 2.54 9.54
N ASP A 63 -2.39 3.40 9.14
CA ASP A 63 -3.66 2.93 8.60
C ASP A 63 -3.54 1.74 7.65
N ALA A 64 -4.44 0.77 7.75
CA ALA A 64 -4.54 -0.32 6.78
C ALA A 64 -5.47 0.04 5.60
N ASN A 65 -5.38 1.26 5.11
CA ASN A 65 -6.30 1.87 4.15
C ASN A 65 -5.94 1.65 2.67
N GLN A 66 -4.96 0.80 2.38
CA GLN A 66 -4.55 0.46 1.02
C GLN A 66 -5.65 -0.36 0.33
N VAL A 67 -5.71 -0.28 -1.01
CA VAL A 67 -6.71 -0.99 -1.80
C VAL A 67 -6.37 -2.49 -1.82
N PRO A 68 -7.27 -3.38 -1.30
CA PRO A 68 -7.06 -4.82 -1.39
C PRO A 68 -7.15 -5.30 -2.83
N VAL A 69 -6.21 -6.14 -3.28
CA VAL A 69 -6.21 -6.72 -4.63
C VAL A 69 -6.56 -8.20 -4.57
N LEU A 70 -7.65 -8.59 -5.22
CA LEU A 70 -8.14 -9.97 -5.23
C LEU A 70 -7.57 -10.73 -6.42
N ALA A 71 -7.13 -11.97 -6.20
CA ALA A 71 -6.64 -12.85 -7.25
C ALA A 71 -6.92 -14.34 -6.94
N ASN A 72 -6.79 -15.16 -7.98
CA ASN A 72 -6.68 -16.62 -7.86
C ASN A 72 -5.25 -16.98 -8.27
N LEU A 73 -4.47 -17.55 -7.35
CA LEU A 73 -3.06 -17.87 -7.55
C LEU A 73 -2.80 -19.37 -7.32
N MET A 74 -1.79 -19.88 -8.03
CA MET A 74 -1.22 -21.22 -7.73
C MET A 74 -0.12 -21.03 -6.69
N ILE A 75 -0.29 -21.56 -5.48
CA ILE A 75 0.70 -21.49 -4.40
C ILE A 75 1.11 -22.92 -4.04
N ALA A 76 2.40 -23.23 -4.22
CA ALA A 76 2.94 -24.56 -4.01
C ALA A 76 2.08 -25.68 -4.67
N GLY A 77 1.63 -25.45 -5.91
CA GLY A 77 0.82 -26.40 -6.68
C GLY A 77 -0.67 -26.44 -6.29
N THR A 78 -1.12 -25.62 -5.36
CA THR A 78 -2.52 -25.56 -4.90
C THR A 78 -3.19 -24.25 -5.32
N PRO A 79 -4.37 -24.29 -5.95
CA PRO A 79 -5.14 -23.08 -6.24
C PRO A 79 -5.60 -22.41 -4.94
N ARG A 80 -5.38 -21.11 -4.83
CA ARG A 80 -5.77 -20.29 -3.68
C ARG A 80 -6.52 -19.05 -4.14
N GLN A 81 -7.61 -18.75 -3.47
CA GLN A 81 -8.31 -17.48 -3.57
C GLN A 81 -7.66 -16.51 -2.57
N VAL A 82 -7.01 -15.47 -3.07
CA VAL A 82 -6.16 -14.62 -2.22
C VAL A 82 -6.57 -13.16 -2.27
N VAL A 83 -6.25 -12.44 -1.20
CA VAL A 83 -6.23 -10.99 -1.17
C VAL A 83 -4.80 -10.52 -0.86
N MET A 84 -4.31 -9.60 -1.67
CA MET A 84 -2.98 -9.02 -1.60
C MET A 84 -3.06 -7.59 -1.05
N LEU A 85 -2.14 -7.23 -0.16
CA LEU A 85 -2.02 -5.88 0.37
C LEU A 85 -0.56 -5.53 0.62
N ALA A 86 -0.05 -4.45 0.03
CA ALA A 86 1.16 -3.78 0.49
C ALA A 86 0.74 -2.77 1.53
N ASN A 87 1.17 -2.93 2.80
CA ASN A 87 0.69 -2.14 3.93
C ASN A 87 1.63 -0.98 4.27
N ARG A 88 1.11 0.07 4.90
CA ARG A 88 1.90 1.23 5.38
C ARG A 88 3.06 0.80 6.29
N ASN A 89 2.90 -0.29 7.04
CA ASN A 89 3.91 -0.81 7.94
C ASN A 89 5.15 -1.43 7.24
N GLY A 90 5.20 -1.41 5.90
CA GLY A 90 6.33 -1.84 5.09
C GLY A 90 6.31 -3.30 4.66
N PHE A 91 5.30 -4.07 5.07
CA PHE A 91 5.16 -5.46 4.66
C PHE A 91 4.10 -5.63 3.56
N PHE A 92 4.40 -6.52 2.61
CA PHE A 92 3.44 -7.08 1.67
C PHE A 92 2.83 -8.34 2.30
N TYR A 93 1.50 -8.43 2.26
CA TYR A 93 0.72 -9.54 2.81
C TYR A 93 -0.05 -10.25 1.72
N LEU A 94 -0.07 -11.57 1.80
CA LEU A 94 -0.91 -12.46 1.03
C LEU A 94 -1.78 -13.25 2.01
N LEU A 95 -3.10 -13.04 1.99
CA LEU A 95 -4.05 -13.74 2.84
C LEU A 95 -4.97 -14.62 2.01
N ASP A 96 -5.42 -15.74 2.56
CA ASP A 96 -6.56 -16.48 2.01
C ASP A 96 -7.81 -15.62 2.19
N ARG A 97 -8.48 -15.25 1.08
CA ARG A 97 -9.59 -14.30 1.14
C ARG A 97 -10.88 -14.88 1.72
N ARG A 98 -10.95 -16.20 1.95
CA ARG A 98 -12.11 -16.87 2.52
C ARG A 98 -12.20 -16.70 4.04
N ASP A 99 -11.03 -16.69 4.72
CA ASP A 99 -10.97 -16.78 6.17
C ASP A 99 -9.91 -15.85 6.83
N GLY A 100 -9.12 -15.11 6.02
CA GLY A 100 -8.09 -14.21 6.50
C GLY A 100 -6.80 -14.89 6.95
N THR A 101 -6.63 -16.18 6.70
CA THR A 101 -5.40 -16.92 7.03
C THR A 101 -4.19 -16.31 6.33
N LEU A 102 -3.13 -16.02 7.09
CA LEU A 102 -1.87 -15.54 6.54
C LEU A 102 -1.18 -16.65 5.73
N LEU A 103 -0.96 -16.41 4.45
CA LEU A 103 -0.21 -17.29 3.55
C LEU A 103 1.24 -16.84 3.40
N LEU A 104 1.47 -15.53 3.36
CA LEU A 104 2.79 -14.93 3.23
C LEU A 104 2.78 -13.51 3.79
N ALA A 105 3.86 -13.13 4.47
CA ALA A 105 4.20 -11.74 4.73
C ALA A 105 5.70 -11.54 4.49
N ARG A 106 6.07 -10.48 3.73
CA ARG A 106 7.46 -10.13 3.45
C ARG A 106 7.62 -8.62 3.40
N PRO A 107 8.74 -8.07 3.88
CA PRO A 107 9.01 -6.65 3.72
C PRO A 107 9.14 -6.33 2.22
N PHE A 108 8.43 -5.31 1.77
CA PHE A 108 8.58 -4.75 0.41
C PHE A 108 9.31 -3.41 0.42
N THR A 109 9.51 -2.82 1.59
CA THR A 109 10.39 -1.68 1.89
C THR A 109 11.37 -2.07 2.99
N ASP A 110 12.37 -1.25 3.25
CA ASP A 110 13.16 -1.40 4.47
C ASP A 110 12.23 -1.26 5.69
N THR A 111 12.46 -2.08 6.72
CA THR A 111 11.69 -2.06 7.96
C THR A 111 12.64 -2.12 9.14
N THR A 112 12.51 -1.17 10.07
CA THR A 112 13.34 -1.11 11.29
C THR A 112 12.53 -1.25 12.58
N TRP A 113 11.22 -1.44 12.47
CA TRP A 113 10.32 -1.61 13.61
C TRP A 113 10.03 -3.10 13.93
N ALA A 114 10.06 -3.96 12.91
CA ALA A 114 9.81 -5.38 13.05
C ALA A 114 10.79 -6.19 12.18
N HIS A 115 11.22 -7.33 12.70
CA HIS A 115 12.10 -8.26 11.98
C HIS A 115 11.34 -9.05 10.91
N GLU A 116 10.18 -9.59 11.28
CA GLU A 116 9.30 -10.36 10.41
C GLU A 116 7.87 -10.41 10.98
N ILE A 117 6.95 -10.94 10.21
CA ILE A 117 5.63 -11.33 10.69
C ILE A 117 5.69 -12.82 11.06
N GLY A 118 5.40 -13.11 12.33
CA GLY A 118 5.43 -14.48 12.88
C GLY A 118 4.38 -15.39 12.26
N ARG A 119 4.48 -16.67 12.54
CA ARG A 119 3.53 -17.69 12.05
C ARG A 119 2.11 -17.51 12.60
N ASP A 120 1.99 -16.84 13.71
CA ASP A 120 0.72 -16.43 14.33
C ASP A 120 0.08 -15.20 13.66
N GLY A 121 0.76 -14.64 12.64
CA GLY A 121 0.31 -13.45 11.92
C GLY A 121 0.64 -12.13 12.62
N ARG A 122 1.40 -12.16 13.71
CA ARG A 122 1.78 -10.95 14.47
C ARG A 122 3.19 -10.48 14.14
N PRO A 123 3.47 -9.18 14.13
CA PRO A 123 4.81 -8.67 13.94
C PRO A 123 5.73 -9.05 15.12
N ILE A 124 6.96 -9.48 14.80
CA ILE A 124 8.04 -9.66 15.77
C ILE A 124 8.81 -8.34 15.84
N VAL A 125 8.40 -7.50 16.77
CA VAL A 125 8.91 -6.13 16.94
C VAL A 125 10.36 -6.15 17.38
N LEU A 126 11.20 -5.30 16.78
CA LEU A 126 12.59 -5.14 17.19
C LEU A 126 12.69 -4.33 18.49
N ASN A 127 13.34 -4.91 19.50
CA ASN A 127 13.60 -4.29 20.80
C ASN A 127 15.09 -4.35 21.14
N ASP A 128 15.96 -4.39 20.14
CA ASP A 128 17.42 -4.57 20.27
C ASP A 128 18.21 -3.27 20.31
N GLY A 129 17.52 -2.13 20.39
CA GLY A 129 18.11 -0.79 20.31
C GLY A 129 18.28 -0.27 18.89
N THR A 130 17.87 -1.02 17.88
CA THR A 130 17.75 -0.54 16.51
C THR A 130 16.81 0.66 16.50
N LYS A 131 17.22 1.73 15.81
CA LYS A 131 16.38 2.92 15.70
C LYS A 131 15.15 2.59 14.85
N ASP A 132 14.00 2.56 15.49
CA ASP A 132 12.72 2.45 14.80
C ASP A 132 12.44 3.74 14.02
N CYS A 133 12.56 3.67 12.69
CA CYS A 133 12.36 4.86 11.87
C CYS A 133 11.83 4.59 10.46
N VAL A 134 11.90 3.37 9.94
CA VAL A 134 11.41 3.01 8.60
C VAL A 134 10.31 1.97 8.74
N PRO A 135 9.15 2.22 8.15
CA PRO A 135 8.70 3.41 7.42
C PRO A 135 8.39 4.64 8.33
N ASP A 136 8.31 5.83 7.70
CA ASP A 136 7.76 7.03 8.37
C ASP A 136 6.24 6.90 8.60
N GLN A 137 5.57 7.92 9.13
CA GLN A 137 4.11 7.92 9.37
C GLN A 137 3.28 7.80 8.08
N TRP A 138 3.82 8.16 6.91
CA TRP A 138 3.15 7.96 5.62
C TRP A 138 3.29 6.53 5.10
N GLY A 139 4.15 5.72 5.75
CA GLY A 139 4.32 4.31 5.48
C GLY A 139 5.19 3.96 4.28
N GLY A 140 5.43 2.67 4.11
CA GLY A 140 6.12 2.11 2.94
C GLY A 140 5.33 2.26 1.63
N THR A 141 4.04 2.45 1.71
CA THR A 141 3.08 2.90 0.68
C THR A 141 1.89 3.54 1.41
N ASN A 142 0.90 4.04 0.68
CA ASN A 142 -0.29 4.62 1.31
C ASN A 142 -1.57 4.19 0.57
N PHE A 143 -2.65 4.99 0.62
CA PHE A 143 -3.97 4.70 0.01
C PHE A 143 -3.94 4.59 -1.52
N ASN A 144 -2.84 4.93 -2.15
CA ASN A 144 -2.67 4.90 -3.61
C ASN A 144 -2.81 3.47 -4.14
N PRO A 145 -3.69 3.22 -5.12
CA PRO A 145 -3.95 1.87 -5.57
C PRO A 145 -2.71 1.23 -6.20
N PRO A 146 -2.37 0.01 -5.80
CA PRO A 146 -1.43 -0.85 -6.52
C PRO A 146 -2.11 -1.45 -7.75
N SER A 147 -1.39 -2.21 -8.54
CA SER A 147 -1.92 -2.95 -9.67
C SER A 147 -1.40 -4.39 -9.70
N PHE A 148 -2.15 -5.30 -10.30
CA PHE A 148 -1.74 -6.69 -10.47
C PHE A 148 -1.92 -7.14 -11.92
N ASP A 149 -0.87 -7.66 -12.52
CA ASP A 149 -0.90 -8.29 -13.83
C ASP A 149 -0.99 -9.82 -13.65
N ALA A 150 -2.19 -10.35 -13.87
CA ALA A 150 -2.44 -11.78 -13.71
C ALA A 150 -1.70 -12.65 -14.73
N SER A 151 -1.35 -12.11 -15.93
CA SER A 151 -0.63 -12.84 -16.97
C SER A 151 0.84 -13.03 -16.63
N LEU A 152 1.42 -12.08 -15.91
CA LEU A 152 2.81 -12.11 -15.44
C LEU A 152 2.93 -12.64 -14.01
N GLY A 153 1.84 -12.64 -13.24
CA GLY A 153 1.87 -12.92 -11.81
C GLY A 153 2.67 -11.87 -11.03
N LEU A 154 2.57 -10.59 -11.40
CA LEU A 154 3.32 -9.51 -10.77
C LEU A 154 2.39 -8.47 -10.14
N PHE A 155 2.69 -8.12 -8.89
CA PHE A 155 2.04 -7.05 -8.15
C PHE A 155 2.92 -5.80 -8.18
N PHE A 156 2.35 -4.66 -8.61
CA PHE A 156 3.07 -3.39 -8.76
C PHE A 156 2.62 -2.38 -7.72
N VAL A 157 3.59 -1.74 -7.08
CA VAL A 157 3.33 -0.75 -6.02
C VAL A 157 4.36 0.37 -6.04
N ASN A 158 3.92 1.60 -5.79
CA ASN A 158 4.80 2.69 -5.44
C ASN A 158 5.22 2.55 -3.97
N ALA A 159 6.50 2.29 -3.77
CA ALA A 159 7.14 2.14 -2.47
C ALA A 159 7.79 3.45 -2.02
N ARG A 160 7.88 3.65 -0.70
CA ARG A 160 8.46 4.81 -0.04
C ARG A 160 9.51 4.34 0.95
N GLU A 161 10.71 4.88 0.83
CA GLU A 161 11.82 4.64 1.75
C GLU A 161 12.11 5.94 2.50
N THR A 162 11.50 6.11 3.65
CA THR A 162 11.62 7.34 4.46
C THR A 162 11.72 6.98 5.92
N CYS A 163 12.72 7.54 6.60
CA CYS A 163 12.91 7.39 8.03
C CYS A 163 12.25 8.56 8.78
N ALA A 164 11.65 8.29 9.92
CA ALA A 164 11.16 9.30 10.85
C ALA A 164 11.41 8.88 12.29
N VAL A 165 11.58 9.87 13.18
CA VAL A 165 11.63 9.65 14.62
C VAL A 165 10.28 10.01 15.21
N PHE A 166 9.64 9.03 15.83
CA PHE A 166 8.39 9.19 16.56
C PHE A 166 8.71 9.61 18.00
N VAL A 167 8.13 10.73 18.45
CA VAL A 167 8.33 11.27 19.80
C VAL A 167 6.98 11.31 20.50
N PRO A 168 6.58 10.24 21.22
CA PRO A 168 5.29 10.19 21.91
C PRO A 168 5.24 11.23 23.03
N GLN A 169 4.07 11.84 23.21
CA GLN A 169 3.78 12.81 24.26
C GLN A 169 2.38 12.60 24.81
N PRO A 170 2.16 12.77 26.13
CA PRO A 170 0.82 12.70 26.68
C PRO A 170 -0.15 13.66 25.95
N PRO A 171 -1.33 13.19 25.59
CA PRO A 171 -2.29 14.02 24.89
C PRO A 171 -2.74 15.23 25.73
N SER A 172 -2.82 16.39 25.12
CA SER A 172 -3.42 17.58 25.73
C SER A 172 -4.91 17.66 25.34
N ASN A 173 -5.79 17.66 26.33
CA ASN A 173 -7.25 17.74 26.09
C ASN A 173 -7.71 19.20 25.85
N THR A 174 -7.13 19.89 24.86
CA THR A 174 -7.58 21.21 24.49
C THR A 174 -8.75 21.10 23.50
N PRO A 175 -9.96 21.53 23.85
CA PRO A 175 -11.10 21.46 22.95
C PRO A 175 -10.83 22.12 21.60
N GLY A 176 -11.19 21.47 20.50
CA GLY A 176 -11.02 21.97 19.13
C GLY A 176 -9.60 21.91 18.59
N LYS A 177 -8.63 21.37 19.34
CA LYS A 177 -7.28 21.09 18.82
C LYS A 177 -7.11 19.61 18.53
N GLN A 178 -6.55 19.31 17.36
CA GLN A 178 -6.18 17.96 16.98
C GLN A 178 -5.03 17.49 17.88
N ASN A 179 -5.11 16.24 18.36
CA ASN A 179 -4.17 15.69 19.32
C ASN A 179 -3.70 14.31 18.86
N PHE A 180 -2.54 14.26 18.26
CA PHE A 180 -1.93 13.03 17.77
C PHE A 180 -1.16 12.24 18.87
N GLY A 181 -1.01 12.80 20.07
CA GLY A 181 -0.24 12.15 21.14
C GLY A 181 1.26 12.15 20.90
N GLY A 182 1.80 13.16 20.20
CA GLY A 182 3.22 13.29 19.92
C GLY A 182 3.52 14.09 18.67
N VAL A 183 4.79 14.00 18.27
CA VAL A 183 5.32 14.63 17.04
C VAL A 183 6.18 13.66 16.26
N VAL A 184 6.25 13.83 14.94
CA VAL A 184 7.08 13.04 14.05
C VAL A 184 8.10 13.94 13.37
N ARG A 185 9.35 13.50 13.35
CA ARG A 185 10.46 14.20 12.71
C ARG A 185 10.98 13.36 11.55
N VAL A 186 10.62 13.75 10.34
CA VAL A 186 11.00 13.05 9.12
C VAL A 186 12.41 13.40 8.69
N ASP A 187 13.25 12.39 8.45
CA ASP A 187 14.55 12.53 7.81
C ASP A 187 14.37 12.39 6.28
N ARG A 188 14.60 13.48 5.56
CA ARG A 188 14.42 13.53 4.11
C ARG A 188 15.71 13.39 3.32
N GLU A 189 16.88 13.38 3.96
CA GLU A 189 18.17 13.37 3.25
C GLU A 189 18.38 12.09 2.44
N LYS A 190 17.91 10.96 2.96
CA LYS A 190 18.02 9.64 2.32
C LYS A 190 16.71 9.12 1.77
N ALA A 191 15.66 9.94 1.84
CA ALA A 191 14.34 9.52 1.40
C ALA A 191 14.28 9.38 -0.12
N PHE A 192 13.67 8.29 -0.60
CA PHE A 192 13.41 8.07 -2.01
C PHE A 192 12.13 7.26 -2.21
N GLY A 193 11.61 7.27 -3.43
CA GLY A 193 10.53 6.40 -3.85
C GLY A 193 11.02 5.32 -4.81
N ALA A 194 10.19 4.33 -5.06
CA ALA A 194 10.44 3.34 -6.09
C ALA A 194 9.13 2.73 -6.61
N LEU A 195 9.04 2.52 -7.91
CA LEU A 195 8.06 1.59 -8.46
C LEU A 195 8.65 0.18 -8.36
N ARG A 196 7.94 -0.73 -7.67
CA ARG A 196 8.39 -2.10 -7.43
C ARG A 196 7.43 -3.11 -8.03
N ALA A 197 7.97 -4.16 -8.66
CA ALA A 197 7.24 -5.37 -9.00
C ALA A 197 7.59 -6.47 -8.01
N ILE A 198 6.56 -7.07 -7.43
CA ILE A 198 6.64 -8.11 -6.41
C ILE A 198 6.01 -9.38 -6.96
N ASP A 199 6.68 -10.51 -6.82
CA ASP A 199 6.07 -11.82 -7.01
C ASP A 199 5.20 -12.12 -5.78
N PRO A 200 3.88 -12.18 -5.90
CA PRO A 200 3.00 -12.31 -4.74
C PRO A 200 3.08 -13.70 -4.08
N THR A 201 3.62 -14.71 -4.77
CA THR A 201 3.73 -16.08 -4.23
C THR A 201 4.96 -16.27 -3.36
N THR A 202 5.99 -15.44 -3.54
CA THR A 202 7.25 -15.49 -2.77
C THR A 202 7.49 -14.24 -1.94
N GLY A 203 6.85 -13.11 -2.31
CA GLY A 203 7.09 -11.79 -1.76
C GLY A 203 8.40 -11.15 -2.25
N GLU A 204 9.09 -11.79 -3.19
CA GLU A 204 10.36 -11.30 -3.74
C GLU A 204 10.15 -10.14 -4.71
N ARG A 205 11.02 -9.15 -4.61
CA ARG A 205 11.10 -8.05 -5.57
C ARG A 205 11.74 -8.54 -6.86
N ARG A 206 10.97 -8.51 -7.97
CA ARG A 206 11.42 -8.94 -9.29
C ARG A 206 12.21 -7.85 -9.99
N TRP A 207 11.79 -6.59 -9.85
CA TRP A 207 12.49 -5.41 -10.33
C TRP A 207 12.09 -4.16 -9.54
N GLU A 208 12.90 -3.12 -9.67
CA GLU A 208 12.69 -1.81 -9.08
C GLU A 208 13.10 -0.72 -10.06
N PHE A 209 12.27 0.32 -10.16
CA PHE A 209 12.64 1.59 -10.77
C PHE A 209 12.65 2.68 -9.69
N ARG A 210 13.84 3.21 -9.40
CA ARG A 210 14.03 4.20 -8.34
C ARG A 210 13.52 5.57 -8.79
N LEU A 211 12.77 6.25 -7.92
CA LEU A 211 12.28 7.62 -8.06
C LEU A 211 13.11 8.55 -7.19
N THR A 212 13.18 9.82 -7.57
CA THR A 212 13.98 10.82 -6.86
C THR A 212 13.46 11.07 -5.44
N SER A 213 12.13 11.13 -5.28
CA SER A 213 11.49 11.34 -3.97
C SER A 213 10.37 10.31 -3.73
N PRO A 214 9.93 10.14 -2.46
CA PRO A 214 8.84 9.23 -2.13
C PRO A 214 7.54 9.59 -2.83
N ALA A 215 7.06 8.75 -3.76
CA ALA A 215 5.87 9.00 -4.56
C ALA A 215 4.58 8.62 -3.82
N MET A 216 3.50 9.32 -4.18
CA MET A 216 2.13 9.10 -3.68
C MET A 216 1.13 8.91 -4.84
N ALA A 217 1.59 8.46 -6.00
CA ALA A 217 0.73 8.15 -7.14
C ALA A 217 0.29 6.69 -7.13
N GLY A 218 -0.90 6.40 -7.67
CA GLY A 218 -1.33 5.04 -7.95
C GLY A 218 -0.60 4.42 -9.13
N VAL A 219 -0.79 3.12 -9.32
CA VAL A 219 -0.19 2.32 -10.40
C VAL A 219 -1.30 1.68 -11.23
N LEU A 220 -1.10 1.61 -12.54
CA LEU A 220 -1.97 0.92 -13.48
C LEU A 220 -1.17 -0.03 -14.36
N SER A 221 -1.50 -1.31 -14.36
CA SER A 221 -0.99 -2.28 -15.35
C SER A 221 -2.02 -2.54 -16.44
N THR A 222 -1.55 -2.86 -17.65
CA THR A 222 -2.38 -3.20 -18.80
C THR A 222 -2.03 -4.58 -19.33
N ALA A 223 -2.99 -5.23 -19.98
CA ALA A 223 -2.79 -6.56 -20.58
C ALA A 223 -1.74 -6.56 -21.73
N SER A 224 -1.39 -5.39 -22.26
CA SER A 224 -0.33 -5.23 -23.26
C SER A 224 1.09 -5.23 -22.70
N GLY A 225 1.25 -5.43 -21.39
CA GLY A 225 2.56 -5.50 -20.73
C GLY A 225 3.14 -4.13 -20.36
N LEU A 226 2.31 -3.12 -20.16
CA LEU A 226 2.73 -1.80 -19.68
C LEU A 226 2.28 -1.56 -18.25
N VAL A 227 3.12 -0.85 -17.49
CA VAL A 227 2.78 -0.29 -16.18
C VAL A 227 2.91 1.23 -16.23
N PHE A 228 1.89 1.93 -15.76
CA PHE A 228 1.87 3.39 -15.68
C PHE A 228 1.96 3.84 -14.22
N ALA A 229 2.83 4.81 -13.97
CA ALA A 229 2.98 5.43 -12.65
C ALA A 229 3.39 6.90 -12.78
N GLY A 230 3.06 7.68 -11.75
CA GLY A 230 3.48 9.07 -11.60
C GLY A 230 4.50 9.25 -10.48
N ASP A 231 5.20 10.39 -10.48
CA ASP A 231 6.10 10.79 -9.41
C ASP A 231 5.80 12.20 -8.88
N ASN A 232 6.51 12.60 -7.83
CA ASN A 232 6.38 13.94 -7.24
C ASN A 232 7.14 15.01 -8.03
N GLU A 233 7.98 14.64 -8.96
CA GLU A 233 8.70 15.53 -9.88
C GLU A 233 7.82 15.92 -11.07
N GLY A 234 6.59 15.41 -11.15
CA GLY A 234 5.62 15.70 -12.21
C GLY A 234 5.86 14.90 -13.47
N ASN A 235 6.44 13.71 -13.38
CA ASN A 235 6.56 12.82 -14.51
C ASN A 235 5.46 11.75 -14.48
N PHE A 236 4.75 11.60 -15.58
CA PHE A 236 3.92 10.45 -15.86
C PHE A 236 4.68 9.52 -16.79
N MET A 237 4.79 8.25 -16.42
CA MET A 237 5.71 7.32 -17.06
C MET A 237 5.02 6.00 -17.40
N ALA A 238 5.49 5.37 -18.51
CA ALA A 238 5.15 4.00 -18.85
C ALA A 238 6.40 3.12 -18.80
N PHE A 239 6.23 1.93 -18.23
CA PHE A 239 7.30 0.95 -18.05
C PHE A 239 6.92 -0.39 -18.69
N ASP A 240 7.92 -1.14 -19.11
CA ASP A 240 7.76 -2.56 -19.43
C ASP A 240 7.45 -3.33 -18.14
N SER A 241 6.33 -4.04 -18.10
CA SER A 241 5.86 -4.77 -16.91
C SER A 241 6.82 -5.87 -16.44
N ARG A 242 7.59 -6.46 -17.35
CA ARG A 242 8.49 -7.61 -17.05
C ARG A 242 9.80 -7.16 -16.46
N THR A 243 10.32 -6.01 -16.94
CA THR A 243 11.70 -5.58 -16.70
C THR A 243 11.81 -4.31 -15.87
N GLY A 244 10.75 -3.51 -15.79
CA GLY A 244 10.77 -2.18 -15.17
C GLY A 244 11.49 -1.12 -16.00
N ALA A 245 11.87 -1.44 -17.26
CA ALA A 245 12.48 -0.46 -18.15
C ALA A 245 11.52 0.70 -18.45
N ASN A 246 11.96 1.93 -18.24
CA ASN A 246 11.15 3.11 -18.59
C ASN A 246 11.11 3.26 -20.12
N LEU A 247 9.93 3.12 -20.69
CA LEU A 247 9.68 3.17 -22.13
C LEU A 247 9.25 4.55 -22.62
N TRP A 248 8.56 5.29 -21.75
CA TRP A 248 8.01 6.59 -22.08
C TRP A 248 7.86 7.46 -20.84
N ARG A 249 8.02 8.78 -21.02
CA ARG A 249 7.87 9.80 -19.98
C ARG A 249 7.23 11.05 -20.55
N TYR A 250 6.31 11.62 -19.80
CA TYR A 250 5.71 12.92 -20.05
C TYR A 250 5.81 13.79 -18.81
N SER A 251 6.35 15.01 -18.95
CA SER A 251 6.37 15.98 -17.85
C SER A 251 5.04 16.73 -17.81
N THR A 252 4.32 16.59 -16.71
CA THR A 252 3.03 17.23 -16.48
C THR A 252 3.17 18.65 -15.93
N GLY A 253 4.38 19.02 -15.48
CA GLY A 253 4.68 20.32 -14.90
C GLY A 253 4.28 20.49 -13.43
N THR A 254 3.57 19.51 -12.84
CA THR A 254 3.16 19.51 -11.42
C THR A 254 3.26 18.12 -10.82
N PRO A 255 3.54 17.98 -9.50
CA PRO A 255 3.58 16.68 -8.84
C PRO A 255 2.31 15.85 -9.08
N ILE A 256 2.48 14.55 -9.34
CA ILE A 256 1.37 13.60 -9.37
C ILE A 256 1.21 13.04 -7.97
N TRP A 257 0.43 13.74 -7.16
CA TRP A 257 0.24 13.40 -5.76
C TRP A 257 -1.19 12.94 -5.50
N GLY A 258 -1.37 11.75 -4.96
CA GLY A 258 -2.67 11.18 -4.62
C GLY A 258 -3.51 10.72 -5.82
N ALA A 259 -3.07 10.93 -7.04
CA ALA A 259 -3.78 10.51 -8.25
C ALA A 259 -3.41 9.10 -8.68
N ALA A 260 -4.39 8.38 -9.22
CA ALA A 260 -4.19 7.07 -9.83
C ALA A 260 -4.49 7.13 -11.34
N PRO A 261 -3.64 6.51 -12.18
CA PRO A 261 -3.97 6.38 -13.59
C PRO A 261 -5.18 5.45 -13.78
N MET A 262 -5.99 5.74 -14.77
CA MET A 262 -7.08 4.88 -15.22
C MET A 262 -7.06 4.73 -16.73
N THR A 263 -7.71 3.68 -17.24
CA THR A 263 -7.80 3.44 -18.68
C THR A 263 -9.24 3.15 -19.10
N PHE A 264 -9.57 3.57 -20.32
CA PHE A 264 -10.88 3.31 -20.95
C PHE A 264 -10.73 3.25 -22.47
N MET A 265 -11.75 2.70 -23.13
CA MET A 265 -11.87 2.70 -24.58
C MET A 265 -12.79 3.84 -25.04
N LEU A 266 -12.36 4.61 -26.04
CA LEU A 266 -13.18 5.61 -26.73
C LEU A 266 -12.93 5.48 -28.24
N ASP A 267 -14.00 5.29 -28.99
CA ASP A 267 -13.98 5.14 -30.45
C ASP A 267 -12.96 4.10 -30.96
N GLY A 268 -12.86 2.97 -30.26
CA GLY A 268 -11.93 1.88 -30.58
C GLY A 268 -10.49 2.12 -30.17
N ARG A 269 -10.16 3.25 -29.53
CA ARG A 269 -8.80 3.58 -29.03
C ARG A 269 -8.75 3.48 -27.52
N GLN A 270 -7.67 2.91 -27.02
CA GLN A 270 -7.39 2.91 -25.58
C GLN A 270 -6.80 4.25 -25.16
N HIS A 271 -7.38 4.83 -24.12
CA HIS A 271 -6.90 6.03 -23.44
C HIS A 271 -6.37 5.68 -22.07
N VAL A 272 -5.30 6.34 -21.66
CA VAL A 272 -4.77 6.34 -20.29
C VAL A 272 -4.88 7.76 -19.75
N VAL A 273 -5.49 7.91 -18.58
CA VAL A 273 -5.80 9.22 -18.00
C VAL A 273 -5.18 9.33 -16.62
N ILE A 274 -4.65 10.51 -16.30
CA ILE A 274 -4.09 10.87 -15.00
C ILE A 274 -4.43 12.31 -14.64
N ALA A 275 -4.74 12.55 -13.37
CA ALA A 275 -4.81 13.91 -12.83
C ALA A 275 -3.43 14.37 -12.34
N SER A 276 -3.06 15.60 -12.67
CA SER A 276 -1.84 16.26 -12.21
C SER A 276 -2.14 17.71 -11.88
N GLY A 277 -2.00 18.09 -10.60
CA GLY A 277 -2.46 19.37 -10.10
C GLY A 277 -3.96 19.57 -10.38
N THR A 278 -4.32 20.62 -11.11
CA THR A 278 -5.71 20.94 -11.50
C THR A 278 -6.05 20.46 -12.91
N THR A 279 -5.18 19.69 -13.55
CA THR A 279 -5.33 19.24 -14.95
C THR A 279 -5.60 17.75 -15.01
N LEU A 280 -6.54 17.36 -15.88
CA LEU A 280 -6.76 15.97 -16.27
C LEU A 280 -6.13 15.76 -17.65
N LEU A 281 -5.16 14.85 -17.73
CA LEU A 281 -4.42 14.54 -18.96
C LEU A 281 -4.88 13.19 -19.50
N SER A 282 -5.13 13.11 -20.81
CA SER A 282 -5.50 11.88 -21.50
C SER A 282 -4.49 11.59 -22.61
N PHE A 283 -3.99 10.37 -22.63
CA PHE A 283 -3.01 9.89 -23.60
C PHE A 283 -3.59 8.72 -24.39
N ALA A 284 -3.31 8.68 -25.67
CA ALA A 284 -3.60 7.56 -26.55
C ALA A 284 -2.48 7.41 -27.56
N LEU A 285 -2.31 6.22 -28.15
CA LEU A 285 -1.39 6.03 -29.26
C LEU A 285 -1.84 6.87 -30.47
N PRO A 286 -0.92 7.39 -31.28
CA PRO A 286 -1.27 8.05 -32.54
C PRO A 286 -2.00 7.09 -33.48
N GLU A 287 -2.73 7.63 -34.47
CA GLU A 287 -3.37 6.86 -35.55
C GLU A 287 -2.35 6.23 -36.46
#